data_9ddba31e790b0b1caa675f4198d3e0e6
#
_entry.id   9ddba31e790b0b1caa675f4198d3e0e6
#
_cell.length_a   1.000
_cell.length_b   1.000
_cell.length_c   1.000
_cell.angle_alpha   90.00
_cell.angle_beta   90.00
_cell.angle_gamma   90.00
#
_symmetry.space_group_name_H-M   'P 1'
#
loop_
_entity.id
_entity.type
_entity.pdbx_description
1 polymer ?
#
loop_
_entity_poly.entity_id
_entity_poly.type
_entity_poly.pdbx_seq_one_letter_code
_entity_poly.pdbx_strand_id
1 'polypeptide(L)'
;MNKIFSKNAFLWFLVLMVLLGKLIPYRESYNTYFNLGTFIDWGIVIIFLLYGLKLNIREVVNDIKNWKLHLLVQLATFVLFPLLVIAFYPLAKDTTFYLLWFSIYFLACLPSTVSSSVVMVSIAKGNVPSAIFNASISGLIGIFATPMLMHPFMDNSSNATVDQASIIQQLLLKVLLPIVLGLLLNPLCRKFITRYGKLIGKFDRLIILLIVYESFSTAFVNQVFSSVPAVTFLIIAGASVGLFFIVYHVLSWAAKRLGFNREDTITTTFCGSKKSLVHGSLFMMVLGIPDDNKVMFLLPIMLYHSFQLFYVSWLANKLSTEKQ
;
A
#
# COMPACT_ATOMS: atom_id res chain seq x y z
N MET A 1 8.52 4.61 27.72
CA MET A 1 8.82 3.53 26.79
C MET A 1 7.58 2.80 26.25
N ASN A 2 6.61 2.44 27.11
CA ASN A 2 5.43 1.62 26.68
C ASN A 2 4.46 2.26 25.67
N LYS A 3 4.31 3.58 25.59
CA LYS A 3 3.38 4.24 24.64
C LYS A 3 3.89 4.27 23.18
N ILE A 4 5.21 4.30 22.97
CA ILE A 4 5.81 4.29 21.62
C ILE A 4 5.73 2.87 21.03
N PHE A 5 5.96 1.84 21.84
CA PHE A 5 5.83 0.43 21.42
C PHE A 5 4.40 0.08 21.00
N SER A 6 3.39 0.54 21.74
CA SER A 6 2.00 0.22 21.42
C SER A 6 1.50 0.90 20.13
N LYS A 7 1.96 2.12 19.83
CA LYS A 7 1.58 2.84 18.61
C LYS A 7 2.19 2.25 17.32
N ASN A 8 3.38 1.63 17.44
CA ASN A 8 4.13 1.09 16.29
C ASN A 8 4.24 -0.44 16.32
N ALA A 9 3.40 -1.12 17.11
CA ALA A 9 3.45 -2.57 17.27
C ALA A 9 3.43 -3.32 15.92
N PHE A 10 2.66 -2.86 14.94
CA PHE A 10 2.60 -3.49 13.63
C PHE A 10 3.96 -3.45 12.89
N LEU A 11 4.70 -2.35 13.00
CA LEU A 11 6.05 -2.26 12.40
C LEU A 11 7.03 -3.24 13.05
N TRP A 12 6.96 -3.40 14.38
CA TRP A 12 7.77 -4.39 15.07
C TRP A 12 7.40 -5.82 14.68
N PHE A 13 6.11 -6.09 14.48
CA PHE A 13 5.67 -7.39 13.95
C PHE A 13 6.16 -7.64 12.52
N LEU A 14 6.22 -6.63 11.65
CA LEU A 14 6.81 -6.77 10.32
C LEU A 14 8.30 -7.16 10.40
N VAL A 15 9.08 -6.46 11.25
CA VAL A 15 10.50 -6.83 11.49
C VAL A 15 10.61 -8.23 12.05
N LEU A 16 9.75 -8.60 13.01
CA LEU A 16 9.71 -9.95 13.56
C LEU A 16 9.43 -11.00 12.48
N MET A 17 8.49 -10.76 11.55
CA MET A 17 8.21 -11.70 10.45
C MET A 17 9.41 -11.89 9.53
N VAL A 18 10.16 -10.82 9.24
CA VAL A 18 11.43 -10.91 8.48
C VAL A 18 12.45 -11.78 9.23
N LEU A 19 12.61 -11.57 10.54
CA LEU A 19 13.53 -12.35 11.37
C LEU A 19 13.09 -13.82 11.46
N LEU A 20 11.79 -14.08 11.63
CA LEU A 20 11.23 -15.44 11.64
C LEU A 20 11.43 -16.12 10.28
N GLY A 21 11.27 -15.42 9.17
CA GLY A 21 11.55 -15.95 7.83
C GLY A 21 13.01 -16.39 7.66
N LYS A 22 13.96 -15.74 8.37
CA LYS A 22 15.36 -16.13 8.39
C LYS A 22 15.64 -17.31 9.33
N LEU A 23 15.10 -17.28 10.55
CA LEU A 23 15.40 -18.25 11.61
C LEU A 23 14.63 -19.56 11.45
N ILE A 24 13.38 -19.47 11.00
CA ILE A 24 12.45 -20.59 10.84
C ILE A 24 11.82 -20.46 9.45
N PRO A 25 12.58 -20.73 8.37
CA PRO A 25 12.05 -20.56 7.02
C PRO A 25 10.95 -21.58 6.73
N TYR A 26 9.86 -21.09 6.13
CA TYR A 26 8.82 -21.97 5.62
C TYR A 26 9.34 -22.74 4.41
N ARG A 27 9.18 -24.07 4.44
CA ARG A 27 9.62 -24.97 3.37
C ARG A 27 8.41 -25.61 2.70
N GLU A 28 8.48 -25.83 1.41
CA GLU A 28 7.41 -26.48 0.64
C GLU A 28 7.03 -27.87 1.17
N SER A 29 7.97 -28.57 1.82
CA SER A 29 7.69 -29.86 2.47
C SER A 29 6.60 -29.79 3.54
N TYR A 30 6.34 -28.59 4.10
CA TYR A 30 5.26 -28.37 5.06
C TYR A 30 3.87 -28.29 4.42
N ASN A 31 3.79 -28.11 3.09
CA ASN A 31 2.54 -28.02 2.33
C ASN A 31 1.67 -29.29 2.47
N THR A 32 2.25 -30.45 2.82
CA THR A 32 1.50 -31.67 3.08
C THR A 32 0.55 -31.53 4.27
N TYR A 33 0.92 -30.72 5.28
CA TYR A 33 0.13 -30.51 6.50
C TYR A 33 -0.64 -29.21 6.48
N PHE A 34 -0.04 -28.13 5.95
CA PHE A 34 -0.62 -26.80 5.92
C PHE A 34 -0.02 -25.98 4.76
N ASN A 35 -0.85 -25.67 3.78
CA ASN A 35 -0.43 -24.83 2.64
C ASN A 35 -0.61 -23.35 2.98
N LEU A 36 0.50 -22.69 3.35
CA LEU A 36 0.52 -21.28 3.73
C LEU A 36 0.09 -20.38 2.56
N GLY A 37 0.56 -20.66 1.34
CA GLY A 37 0.20 -19.88 0.15
C GLY A 37 -1.31 -19.90 -0.11
N THR A 38 -1.93 -21.10 -0.06
CA THR A 38 -3.39 -21.23 -0.20
C THR A 38 -4.14 -20.47 0.90
N PHE A 39 -3.64 -20.52 2.15
CA PHE A 39 -4.25 -19.76 3.24
C PHE A 39 -4.16 -18.25 3.01
N ILE A 40 -3.02 -17.76 2.55
CA ILE A 40 -2.82 -16.35 2.18
C ILE A 40 -3.75 -15.96 1.03
N ASP A 41 -3.88 -16.78 -0.01
CA ASP A 41 -4.76 -16.52 -1.15
C ASP A 41 -6.22 -16.33 -0.72
N TRP A 42 -6.75 -17.22 0.11
CA TRP A 42 -8.09 -17.05 0.69
C TRP A 42 -8.19 -15.84 1.61
N GLY A 43 -7.13 -15.56 2.37
CA GLY A 43 -7.02 -14.36 3.18
C GLY A 43 -7.15 -13.07 2.36
N ILE A 44 -6.53 -13.03 1.18
CA ILE A 44 -6.61 -11.91 0.23
C ILE A 44 -8.06 -11.72 -0.24
N VAL A 45 -8.73 -12.78 -0.67
CA VAL A 45 -10.14 -12.74 -1.11
C VAL A 45 -11.04 -12.21 0.00
N ILE A 46 -10.85 -12.70 1.23
CA ILE A 46 -11.61 -12.24 2.41
C ILE A 46 -11.33 -10.75 2.71
N ILE A 47 -10.09 -10.29 2.60
CA ILE A 47 -9.74 -8.87 2.81
C ILE A 47 -10.49 -7.98 1.80
N PHE A 48 -10.51 -8.35 0.54
CA PHE A 48 -11.22 -7.56 -0.49
C PHE A 48 -12.74 -7.59 -0.30
N LEU A 49 -13.31 -8.73 0.11
CA LEU A 49 -14.72 -8.82 0.53
C LEU A 49 -15.01 -7.85 1.69
N LEU A 50 -14.15 -7.85 2.72
CA LEU A 50 -14.29 -6.96 3.87
C LEU A 50 -14.10 -5.49 3.50
N TYR A 51 -13.29 -5.17 2.49
CA TYR A 51 -13.20 -3.81 1.96
C TYR A 51 -14.52 -3.36 1.34
N GLY A 52 -15.15 -4.20 0.50
CA GLY A 52 -16.49 -3.92 -0.02
C GLY A 52 -17.53 -3.73 1.08
N LEU A 53 -17.52 -4.60 2.10
CA LEU A 53 -18.40 -4.52 3.26
C LEU A 53 -18.21 -3.23 4.10
N LYS A 54 -16.99 -2.70 4.18
CA LYS A 54 -16.68 -1.46 4.93
C LYS A 54 -17.03 -0.19 4.16
N LEU A 55 -17.28 -0.27 2.87
CA LEU A 55 -17.44 0.89 2.00
C LEU A 55 -18.77 1.58 2.29
N ASN A 56 -18.72 2.81 2.79
CA ASN A 56 -19.91 3.61 3.06
C ASN A 56 -20.18 4.59 1.92
N ILE A 57 -21.00 4.18 0.95
CA ILE A 57 -21.33 5.01 -0.22
C ILE A 57 -21.93 6.36 0.18
N ARG A 58 -22.71 6.44 1.28
CA ARG A 58 -23.29 7.70 1.72
C ARG A 58 -22.23 8.71 2.20
N GLU A 59 -21.20 8.26 2.90
CA GLU A 59 -20.08 9.12 3.31
C GLU A 59 -19.28 9.58 2.09
N VAL A 60 -19.08 8.68 1.11
CA VAL A 60 -18.42 9.00 -0.16
C VAL A 60 -19.20 10.09 -0.93
N VAL A 61 -20.52 9.97 -1.02
CA VAL A 61 -21.36 10.94 -1.77
C VAL A 61 -21.46 12.29 -1.05
N ASN A 62 -21.49 12.31 0.28
CA ASN A 62 -21.68 13.54 1.04
C ASN A 62 -20.50 14.52 0.94
N ASP A 63 -19.27 14.03 0.75
CA ASP A 63 -18.05 14.87 0.69
C ASP A 63 -17.61 15.24 -0.75
N ILE A 64 -18.38 14.82 -1.75
CA ILE A 64 -18.06 15.04 -3.19
C ILE A 64 -17.90 16.53 -3.55
N LYS A 65 -18.49 17.43 -2.73
CA LYS A 65 -18.40 18.87 -2.94
C LYS A 65 -16.96 19.40 -2.89
N ASN A 66 -16.08 18.77 -2.13
CA ASN A 66 -14.66 19.14 -2.05
C ASN A 66 -13.81 18.50 -3.18
N TRP A 67 -14.38 18.49 -4.41
CA TRP A 67 -13.83 17.77 -5.55
C TRP A 67 -12.38 18.18 -5.92
N LYS A 68 -12.01 19.46 -5.70
CA LYS A 68 -10.63 19.94 -5.98
C LYS A 68 -9.61 19.22 -5.10
N LEU A 69 -9.92 19.05 -3.81
CA LEU A 69 -9.08 18.31 -2.87
C LEU A 69 -8.96 16.85 -3.30
N HIS A 70 -10.10 16.22 -3.62
CA HIS A 70 -10.12 14.82 -4.03
C HIS A 70 -9.33 14.59 -5.31
N LEU A 71 -9.56 15.42 -6.32
CA LEU A 71 -8.83 15.35 -7.58
C LEU A 71 -7.33 15.50 -7.37
N LEU A 72 -6.90 16.49 -6.56
CA LEU A 72 -5.48 16.72 -6.29
C LEU A 72 -4.83 15.53 -5.59
N VAL A 73 -5.51 14.91 -4.62
CA VAL A 73 -5.02 13.71 -3.93
C VAL A 73 -4.90 12.53 -4.90
N GLN A 74 -5.91 12.25 -5.72
CA GLN A 74 -5.88 11.13 -6.66
C GLN A 74 -4.87 11.35 -7.80
N LEU A 75 -4.75 12.57 -8.33
CA LEU A 75 -3.72 12.92 -9.31
C LEU A 75 -2.31 12.76 -8.72
N ALA A 76 -2.09 13.16 -7.48
CA ALA A 76 -0.81 12.91 -6.84
C ALA A 76 -0.53 11.41 -6.72
N THR A 77 -1.52 10.64 -6.28
CA THR A 77 -1.38 9.20 -6.02
C THR A 77 -1.14 8.39 -7.29
N PHE A 78 -1.88 8.63 -8.38
CA PHE A 78 -1.88 7.79 -9.58
C PHE A 78 -1.25 8.43 -10.81
N VAL A 79 -0.87 9.71 -10.76
CA VAL A 79 -0.20 10.40 -11.87
C VAL A 79 1.16 10.93 -11.44
N LEU A 80 1.22 11.79 -10.41
CA LEU A 80 2.48 12.42 -10.02
C LEU A 80 3.52 11.40 -9.56
N PHE A 81 3.18 10.48 -8.65
CA PHE A 81 4.09 9.44 -8.19
C PHE A 81 4.62 8.58 -9.34
N PRO A 82 3.77 7.96 -10.19
CA PRO A 82 4.26 7.19 -11.34
C PRO A 82 5.11 8.02 -12.30
N LEU A 83 4.73 9.27 -12.60
CA LEU A 83 5.49 10.14 -13.51
C LEU A 83 6.90 10.46 -12.97
N LEU A 84 7.04 10.69 -11.66
CA LEU A 84 8.34 10.93 -11.05
C LEU A 84 9.28 9.74 -11.21
N VAL A 85 8.76 8.51 -11.14
CA VAL A 85 9.58 7.30 -11.27
C VAL A 85 9.79 6.89 -12.72
N ILE A 86 8.77 7.03 -13.59
CA ILE A 86 8.87 6.69 -15.00
C ILE A 86 9.89 7.58 -15.73
N ALA A 87 10.15 8.79 -15.24
CA ALA A 87 11.19 9.67 -15.77
C ALA A 87 12.60 9.03 -15.73
N PHE A 88 12.83 8.06 -14.84
CA PHE A 88 14.08 7.32 -14.73
C PHE A 88 14.09 6.02 -15.54
N TYR A 89 12.99 5.66 -16.20
CA TYR A 89 12.90 4.45 -17.03
C TYR A 89 14.02 4.35 -18.10
N PRO A 90 14.34 5.42 -18.85
CA PRO A 90 15.39 5.33 -19.86
C PRO A 90 16.77 4.97 -19.29
N LEU A 91 17.03 5.30 -18.02
CA LEU A 91 18.30 4.99 -17.33
C LEU A 91 18.31 3.54 -16.79
N ALA A 92 17.15 2.97 -16.55
CA ALA A 92 17.02 1.61 -16.00
C ALA A 92 16.79 0.55 -17.08
N LYS A 93 16.18 0.93 -18.21
CA LYS A 93 15.88 0.04 -19.31
C LYS A 93 17.16 -0.67 -19.80
N ASP A 94 17.06 -1.96 -20.03
CA ASP A 94 18.14 -2.82 -20.55
C ASP A 94 19.40 -2.87 -19.65
N THR A 95 19.24 -2.55 -18.35
CA THR A 95 20.32 -2.61 -17.34
C THR A 95 19.97 -3.56 -16.20
N THR A 96 20.96 -3.92 -15.39
CA THR A 96 20.76 -4.69 -14.14
C THR A 96 19.93 -3.93 -13.10
N PHE A 97 19.75 -2.62 -13.27
CA PHE A 97 18.93 -1.79 -12.40
C PHE A 97 17.43 -1.82 -12.73
N TYR A 98 17.01 -2.52 -13.79
CA TYR A 98 15.62 -2.58 -14.21
C TYR A 98 14.69 -3.09 -13.09
N LEU A 99 15.05 -4.19 -12.44
CA LEU A 99 14.25 -4.76 -11.36
C LEU A 99 14.13 -3.79 -10.16
N LEU A 100 15.21 -3.09 -9.83
CA LEU A 100 15.21 -2.05 -8.79
C LEU A 100 14.26 -0.90 -9.16
N TRP A 101 14.39 -0.36 -10.38
CA TRP A 101 13.50 0.69 -10.87
C TRP A 101 12.05 0.22 -10.86
N PHE A 102 11.78 -0.99 -11.35
CA PHE A 102 10.43 -1.54 -11.46
C PHE A 102 9.78 -1.75 -10.08
N SER A 103 10.55 -2.15 -9.07
CA SER A 103 10.07 -2.25 -7.70
C SER A 103 9.69 -0.90 -7.07
N ILE A 104 10.45 0.17 -7.37
CA ILE A 104 10.14 1.54 -6.95
C ILE A 104 8.95 2.08 -7.76
N TYR A 105 8.85 1.74 -9.05
CA TYR A 105 7.71 2.09 -9.89
C TYR A 105 6.42 1.44 -9.38
N PHE A 106 6.49 0.18 -8.95
CA PHE A 106 5.36 -0.50 -8.31
C PHE A 106 4.89 0.26 -7.06
N LEU A 107 5.82 0.63 -6.16
CA LEU A 107 5.49 1.49 -5.01
C LEU A 107 4.77 2.77 -5.47
N ALA A 108 5.25 3.42 -6.52
CA ALA A 108 4.66 4.65 -7.05
C ALA A 108 3.24 4.46 -7.59
N CYS A 109 2.91 3.28 -8.13
CA CYS A 109 1.58 2.95 -8.66
C CYS A 109 0.55 2.56 -7.60
N LEU A 110 0.95 2.37 -6.33
CA LEU A 110 0.05 1.93 -5.27
C LEU A 110 -0.93 3.02 -4.82
N PRO A 111 -2.13 2.64 -4.34
CA PRO A 111 -3.07 3.56 -3.72
C PRO A 111 -2.58 4.08 -2.37
N SER A 112 -3.24 5.12 -1.88
CA SER A 112 -3.00 5.68 -0.55
C SER A 112 -3.46 4.74 0.57
N THR A 113 -2.99 5.01 1.80
CA THR A 113 -3.41 4.25 3.01
C THR A 113 -4.81 4.67 3.46
N VAL A 114 -5.58 3.71 3.99
CA VAL A 114 -6.91 4.00 4.55
C VAL A 114 -6.82 4.46 6.00
N SER A 115 -6.60 3.54 6.94
CA SER A 115 -6.73 3.80 8.37
C SER A 115 -5.73 4.82 8.91
N SER A 116 -4.45 4.73 8.48
CA SER A 116 -3.42 5.63 9.00
C SER A 116 -3.55 7.06 8.49
N SER A 117 -4.11 7.27 7.31
CA SER A 117 -4.38 8.62 6.80
C SER A 117 -5.43 9.32 7.64
N VAL A 118 -6.57 8.69 7.86
CA VAL A 118 -7.68 9.24 8.65
C VAL A 118 -7.24 9.56 10.08
N VAL A 119 -6.51 8.64 10.74
CA VAL A 119 -6.02 8.86 12.11
C VAL A 119 -5.07 10.05 12.18
N MET A 120 -4.10 10.15 11.25
CA MET A 120 -3.12 11.24 11.27
C MET A 120 -3.76 12.59 10.94
N VAL A 121 -4.70 12.64 9.99
CA VAL A 121 -5.49 13.84 9.68
C VAL A 121 -6.29 14.28 10.92
N SER A 122 -6.94 13.35 11.61
CA SER A 122 -7.68 13.64 12.85
C SER A 122 -6.77 14.22 13.95
N ILE A 123 -5.59 13.64 14.18
CA ILE A 123 -4.62 14.15 15.15
C ILE A 123 -4.18 15.57 14.79
N ALA A 124 -3.91 15.84 13.52
CA ALA A 124 -3.47 17.14 13.02
C ALA A 124 -4.59 18.17 12.92
N LYS A 125 -5.82 17.82 13.28
CA LYS A 125 -7.03 18.65 13.13
C LYS A 125 -7.28 19.07 11.66
N GLY A 126 -7.09 18.13 10.72
CA GLY A 126 -7.46 18.30 9.31
C GLY A 126 -8.91 17.90 9.03
N ASN A 127 -9.31 17.97 7.76
CA ASN A 127 -10.64 17.61 7.27
C ASN A 127 -10.82 16.07 7.26
N VAL A 128 -11.37 15.51 8.33
CA VAL A 128 -11.54 14.06 8.52
C VAL A 128 -12.52 13.45 7.52
N PRO A 129 -13.69 14.04 7.22
CA PRO A 129 -14.57 13.55 6.16
C PRO A 129 -13.86 13.37 4.82
N SER A 130 -13.15 14.39 4.35
CA SER A 130 -12.36 14.31 3.11
C SER A 130 -11.25 13.26 3.17
N ALA A 131 -10.64 13.03 4.34
CA ALA A 131 -9.67 11.96 4.51
C ALA A 131 -10.30 10.58 4.36
N ILE A 132 -11.48 10.34 4.92
CA ILE A 132 -12.24 9.09 4.79
C ILE A 132 -12.63 8.85 3.33
N PHE A 133 -13.14 9.90 2.65
CA PHE A 133 -13.46 9.83 1.24
C PHE A 133 -12.25 9.41 0.40
N ASN A 134 -11.13 10.15 0.50
CA ASN A 134 -9.94 9.88 -0.29
C ASN A 134 -9.35 8.50 -0.01
N ALA A 135 -9.36 8.05 1.24
CA ALA A 135 -8.90 6.73 1.62
C ALA A 135 -9.71 5.62 0.94
N SER A 136 -11.04 5.78 0.91
CA SER A 136 -11.95 4.80 0.28
C SER A 136 -11.81 4.80 -1.24
N ILE A 137 -11.87 5.98 -1.87
CA ILE A 137 -11.79 6.14 -3.33
C ILE A 137 -10.42 5.73 -3.86
N SER A 138 -9.33 6.07 -3.17
CA SER A 138 -7.98 5.69 -3.61
C SER A 138 -7.81 4.16 -3.69
N GLY A 139 -8.37 3.42 -2.72
CA GLY A 139 -8.36 1.97 -2.77
C GLY A 139 -9.12 1.42 -3.99
N LEU A 140 -10.32 1.96 -4.26
CA LEU A 140 -11.13 1.55 -5.42
C LEU A 140 -10.46 1.88 -6.76
N ILE A 141 -9.95 3.10 -6.92
CA ILE A 141 -9.21 3.49 -8.12
C ILE A 141 -7.98 2.60 -8.29
N GLY A 142 -7.26 2.29 -7.21
CA GLY A 142 -6.06 1.48 -7.22
C GLY A 142 -6.26 0.06 -7.76
N ILE A 143 -7.47 -0.53 -7.61
CA ILE A 143 -7.77 -1.85 -8.15
C ILE A 143 -7.57 -1.88 -9.67
N PHE A 144 -7.92 -0.81 -10.35
CA PHE A 144 -7.79 -0.69 -11.80
C PHE A 144 -6.50 0.03 -12.19
N ALA A 145 -6.20 1.15 -11.55
CA ALA A 145 -5.07 1.99 -11.92
C ALA A 145 -3.72 1.31 -11.70
N THR A 146 -3.54 0.59 -10.57
CA THR A 146 -2.25 -0.07 -10.29
C THR A 146 -1.90 -1.12 -11.35
N PRO A 147 -2.76 -2.10 -11.69
CA PRO A 147 -2.48 -3.06 -12.76
C PRO A 147 -2.28 -2.39 -14.13
N MET A 148 -3.11 -1.40 -14.47
CA MET A 148 -2.98 -0.68 -15.75
C MET A 148 -1.65 0.04 -15.89
N LEU A 149 -1.16 0.67 -14.82
CA LEU A 149 0.13 1.36 -14.80
C LEU A 149 1.31 0.38 -14.84
N MET A 150 1.17 -0.79 -14.21
CA MET A 150 2.21 -1.81 -14.16
C MET A 150 2.34 -2.59 -15.47
N HIS A 151 1.22 -2.85 -16.13
CA HIS A 151 1.12 -3.71 -17.31
C HIS A 151 2.18 -3.44 -18.39
N PRO A 152 2.46 -2.18 -18.83
CA PRO A 152 3.41 -1.92 -19.90
C PRO A 152 4.87 -2.34 -19.60
N PHE A 153 5.17 -2.62 -18.32
CA PHE A 153 6.53 -2.92 -17.85
C PHE A 153 6.67 -4.35 -17.32
N MET A 154 5.59 -5.15 -17.29
CA MET A 154 5.63 -6.51 -16.77
C MET A 154 6.32 -7.48 -17.74
N ASP A 155 6.13 -7.32 -19.03
CA ASP A 155 6.65 -8.22 -20.06
C ASP A 155 8.19 -8.20 -20.17
N ASN A 156 8.83 -7.10 -19.74
CA ASN A 156 10.30 -6.95 -19.78
C ASN A 156 11.01 -7.58 -18.56
N SER A 157 10.28 -8.01 -17.55
CA SER A 157 10.86 -8.50 -16.28
C SER A 157 10.92 -10.01 -16.14
N SER A 158 10.30 -10.75 -17.05
CA SER A 158 10.32 -12.22 -17.03
C SER A 158 10.41 -12.79 -18.44
N ASN A 159 11.32 -13.75 -18.66
CA ASN A 159 11.35 -14.61 -19.85
C ASN A 159 10.12 -15.57 -19.94
N ALA A 160 9.22 -15.49 -18.96
CA ALA A 160 7.95 -16.17 -18.98
C ALA A 160 6.92 -15.23 -19.63
N THR A 161 6.29 -15.69 -20.70
CA THR A 161 5.08 -15.07 -21.25
C THR A 161 4.00 -15.11 -20.18
N VAL A 162 3.92 -14.05 -19.36
CA VAL A 162 2.87 -13.94 -18.36
C VAL A 162 1.57 -13.81 -19.14
N ASP A 163 0.72 -14.82 -19.05
CA ASP A 163 -0.57 -14.80 -19.72
C ASP A 163 -1.42 -13.66 -19.13
N GLN A 164 -1.53 -12.57 -19.90
CA GLN A 164 -2.28 -11.38 -19.53
C GLN A 164 -3.74 -11.72 -19.17
N ALA A 165 -4.33 -12.71 -19.84
CA ALA A 165 -5.68 -13.17 -19.55
C ALA A 165 -5.75 -13.77 -18.13
N SER A 166 -4.75 -14.51 -17.69
CA SER A 166 -4.70 -15.08 -16.35
C SER A 166 -4.57 -14.02 -15.26
N ILE A 167 -3.78 -12.95 -15.49
CA ILE A 167 -3.69 -11.82 -14.55
C ILE A 167 -5.03 -11.10 -14.42
N ILE A 168 -5.67 -10.78 -15.55
CA ILE A 168 -6.99 -10.14 -15.58
C ILE A 168 -8.02 -11.03 -14.86
N GLN A 169 -8.01 -12.33 -15.11
CA GLN A 169 -8.90 -13.27 -14.45
C GLN A 169 -8.66 -13.29 -12.92
N GLN A 170 -7.43 -13.32 -12.47
CA GLN A 170 -7.11 -13.27 -11.04
C GLN A 170 -7.57 -11.95 -10.39
N LEU A 171 -7.37 -10.81 -11.06
CA LEU A 171 -7.87 -9.51 -10.60
C LEU A 171 -9.40 -9.49 -10.50
N LEU A 172 -10.08 -10.04 -11.49
CA LEU A 172 -11.54 -10.12 -11.47
C LEU A 172 -12.03 -11.03 -10.33
N LEU A 173 -11.46 -12.22 -10.18
CA LEU A 173 -11.94 -13.22 -9.23
C LEU A 173 -11.45 -12.96 -7.78
N LYS A 174 -10.18 -12.58 -7.60
CA LYS A 174 -9.59 -12.42 -6.25
C LYS A 174 -9.78 -11.00 -5.68
N VAL A 175 -10.05 -9.99 -6.53
CA VAL A 175 -10.16 -8.59 -6.11
C VAL A 175 -11.54 -8.01 -6.39
N LEU A 176 -11.94 -7.90 -7.66
CA LEU A 176 -13.15 -7.18 -8.04
C LEU A 176 -14.41 -7.88 -7.54
N LEU A 177 -14.54 -9.19 -7.81
CA LEU A 177 -15.72 -9.97 -7.40
C LEU A 177 -15.95 -9.94 -5.89
N PRO A 178 -14.95 -10.17 -5.01
CA PRO A 178 -15.15 -10.06 -3.58
C PRO A 178 -15.58 -8.65 -3.12
N ILE A 179 -15.02 -7.60 -3.72
CA ILE A 179 -15.42 -6.22 -3.38
C ILE A 179 -16.86 -5.94 -3.77
N VAL A 180 -17.28 -6.33 -4.99
CA VAL A 180 -18.65 -6.16 -5.45
C VAL A 180 -19.62 -6.94 -4.55
N LEU A 181 -19.31 -8.19 -4.23
CA LEU A 181 -20.11 -8.99 -3.29
C LEU A 181 -20.16 -8.34 -1.91
N GLY A 182 -19.03 -7.85 -1.39
CA GLY A 182 -18.99 -7.12 -0.12
C GLY A 182 -19.86 -5.85 -0.15
N LEU A 183 -19.82 -5.10 -1.25
CA LEU A 183 -20.63 -3.90 -1.43
C LEU A 183 -22.15 -4.22 -1.45
N LEU A 184 -22.55 -5.28 -2.16
CA LEU A 184 -23.93 -5.74 -2.21
C LEU A 184 -24.42 -6.23 -0.83
N LEU A 185 -23.56 -6.89 -0.07
CA LEU A 185 -23.86 -7.39 1.27
C LEU A 185 -23.75 -6.31 2.37
N ASN A 186 -23.17 -5.13 2.06
CA ASN A 186 -22.99 -4.04 3.04
C ASN A 186 -24.25 -3.70 3.84
N PRO A 187 -25.46 -3.54 3.23
CA PRO A 187 -26.67 -3.20 3.99
C PRO A 187 -27.03 -4.26 5.03
N LEU A 188 -26.80 -5.54 4.72
CA LEU A 188 -27.11 -6.69 5.59
C LEU A 188 -26.08 -6.82 6.71
N CYS A 189 -24.80 -6.57 6.41
CA CYS A 189 -23.66 -6.79 7.31
C CYS A 189 -23.24 -5.54 8.11
N ARG A 190 -23.92 -4.41 7.96
CA ARG A 190 -23.53 -3.14 8.59
C ARG A 190 -23.35 -3.24 10.11
N LYS A 191 -24.30 -3.89 10.80
CA LYS A 191 -24.22 -4.10 12.27
C LYS A 191 -23.00 -4.96 12.65
N PHE A 192 -22.73 -6.01 11.88
CA PHE A 192 -21.56 -6.88 12.07
C PHE A 192 -20.24 -6.11 11.89
N ILE A 193 -20.11 -5.34 10.81
CA ILE A 193 -18.92 -4.53 10.53
C ILE A 193 -18.68 -3.50 11.62
N THR A 194 -19.71 -2.82 12.09
CA THR A 194 -19.59 -1.84 13.18
C THR A 194 -19.14 -2.53 14.48
N ARG A 195 -19.69 -3.69 14.81
CA ARG A 195 -19.38 -4.43 16.03
C ARG A 195 -17.97 -5.03 16.00
N TYR A 196 -17.54 -5.60 14.88
CA TYR A 196 -16.29 -6.37 14.75
C TYR A 196 -15.19 -5.64 13.97
N GLY A 197 -15.35 -4.35 13.67
CA GLY A 197 -14.40 -3.57 12.86
C GLY A 197 -12.95 -3.62 13.36
N LYS A 198 -12.74 -3.66 14.69
CA LYS A 198 -11.38 -3.81 15.27
C LYS A 198 -10.77 -5.20 15.00
N LEU A 199 -11.57 -6.26 15.05
CA LEU A 199 -11.13 -7.63 14.76
C LEU A 199 -10.81 -7.79 13.28
N ILE A 200 -11.65 -7.24 12.42
CA ILE A 200 -11.43 -7.23 10.97
C ILE A 200 -10.09 -6.53 10.62
N GLY A 201 -9.79 -5.39 11.26
CA GLY A 201 -8.49 -4.72 11.06
C GLY A 201 -7.29 -5.51 11.59
N LYS A 202 -7.48 -6.42 12.56
CA LYS A 202 -6.43 -7.35 12.99
C LYS A 202 -6.22 -8.47 11.98
N PHE A 203 -7.29 -8.95 11.35
CA PHE A 203 -7.23 -9.96 10.30
C PHE A 203 -6.45 -9.44 9.08
N ASP A 204 -6.75 -8.22 8.60
CA ASP A 204 -6.00 -7.57 7.52
C ASP A 204 -4.49 -7.59 7.82
N ARG A 205 -4.12 -7.18 9.06
CA ARG A 205 -2.71 -7.14 9.49
C ARG A 205 -2.08 -8.53 9.57
N LEU A 206 -2.82 -9.54 10.03
CA LEU A 206 -2.33 -10.92 10.11
C LEU A 206 -1.95 -11.44 8.73
N ILE A 207 -2.84 -11.29 7.73
CA ILE A 207 -2.56 -11.75 6.37
C ILE A 207 -1.32 -11.03 5.79
N ILE A 208 -1.18 -9.72 6.01
CA ILE A 208 0.02 -8.99 5.57
C ILE A 208 1.29 -9.53 6.23
N LEU A 209 1.25 -9.81 7.53
CA LEU A 209 2.38 -10.38 8.26
C LEU A 209 2.75 -11.76 7.70
N LEU A 210 1.77 -12.58 7.33
CA LEU A 210 2.01 -13.89 6.70
C LEU A 210 2.59 -13.75 5.30
N ILE A 211 2.12 -12.79 4.48
CA ILE A 211 2.70 -12.49 3.17
C ILE A 211 4.18 -12.09 3.31
N VAL A 212 4.48 -11.21 4.27
CA VAL A 212 5.87 -10.79 4.53
C VAL A 212 6.71 -11.98 4.99
N TYR A 213 6.21 -12.78 5.92
CA TYR A 213 6.91 -13.98 6.39
C TYR A 213 7.19 -14.97 5.26
N GLU A 214 6.20 -15.33 4.45
CA GLU A 214 6.36 -16.24 3.31
C GLU A 214 7.38 -15.71 2.30
N SER A 215 7.24 -14.46 1.87
CA SER A 215 8.11 -13.85 0.87
C SER A 215 9.57 -13.77 1.33
N PHE A 216 9.81 -13.35 2.58
CA PHE A 216 11.17 -13.30 3.13
C PHE A 216 11.73 -14.70 3.41
N SER A 217 10.90 -15.65 3.86
CA SER A 217 11.28 -17.04 4.05
C SER A 217 11.79 -17.64 2.73
N THR A 218 11.03 -17.54 1.66
CA THR A 218 11.41 -17.98 0.31
C THR A 218 12.70 -17.31 -0.16
N ALA A 219 12.83 -15.99 0.04
CA ALA A 219 14.03 -15.26 -0.35
C ALA A 219 15.28 -15.67 0.43
N PHE A 220 15.17 -16.00 1.71
CA PHE A 220 16.29 -16.52 2.50
C PHE A 220 16.68 -17.94 2.09
N VAL A 221 15.70 -18.81 1.80
CA VAL A 221 15.94 -20.17 1.29
C VAL A 221 16.63 -20.13 -0.08
N ASN A 222 16.16 -19.27 -0.98
CA ASN A 222 16.70 -19.11 -2.34
C ASN A 222 17.94 -18.20 -2.38
N GLN A 223 18.47 -17.78 -1.23
CA GLN A 223 19.67 -16.92 -1.11
C GLN A 223 19.61 -15.61 -1.91
N VAL A 224 18.41 -15.07 -2.14
CA VAL A 224 18.21 -13.82 -2.93
C VAL A 224 19.04 -12.67 -2.38
N PHE A 225 19.17 -12.55 -1.06
CA PHE A 225 19.94 -11.48 -0.42
C PHE A 225 21.46 -11.58 -0.61
N SER A 226 22.00 -12.75 -0.92
CA SER A 226 23.45 -12.91 -1.17
C SER A 226 23.87 -12.24 -2.48
N SER A 227 22.93 -12.08 -3.42
CA SER A 227 23.17 -11.46 -4.73
C SER A 227 22.83 -9.96 -4.76
N VAL A 228 22.18 -9.41 -3.70
CA VAL A 228 21.76 -7.99 -3.65
C VAL A 228 22.79 -7.15 -2.90
N PRO A 229 23.49 -6.22 -3.56
CA PRO A 229 24.45 -5.34 -2.91
C PRO A 229 23.80 -4.47 -1.83
N ALA A 230 24.53 -4.19 -0.73
CA ALA A 230 24.05 -3.29 0.32
C ALA A 230 23.68 -1.88 -0.20
N VAL A 231 24.36 -1.43 -1.26
CA VAL A 231 24.06 -0.15 -1.91
C VAL A 231 22.63 -0.10 -2.48
N THR A 232 22.09 -1.23 -2.92
CA THR A 232 20.71 -1.32 -3.42
C THR A 232 19.69 -0.95 -2.33
N PHE A 233 19.91 -1.40 -1.09
CA PHE A 233 19.05 -1.01 0.04
C PHE A 233 19.12 0.49 0.33
N LEU A 234 20.30 1.09 0.23
CA LEU A 234 20.46 2.54 0.42
C LEU A 234 19.78 3.33 -0.71
N ILE A 235 19.83 2.85 -1.95
CA ILE A 235 19.14 3.47 -3.08
C ILE A 235 17.61 3.38 -2.87
N ILE A 236 17.09 2.21 -2.49
CA ILE A 236 15.65 2.04 -2.21
C ILE A 236 15.21 2.98 -1.08
N ALA A 237 15.96 3.03 0.01
CA ALA A 237 15.63 3.90 1.14
C ALA A 237 15.67 5.38 0.74
N GLY A 238 16.72 5.81 0.05
CA GLY A 238 16.86 7.18 -0.43
C GLY A 238 15.76 7.57 -1.42
N ALA A 239 15.46 6.71 -2.39
CA ALA A 239 14.39 6.93 -3.36
C ALA A 239 13.00 6.99 -2.66
N SER A 240 12.74 6.10 -1.71
CA SER A 240 11.49 6.08 -0.94
C SER A 240 11.29 7.38 -0.16
N VAL A 241 12.30 7.82 0.58
CA VAL A 241 12.26 9.06 1.36
C VAL A 241 12.18 10.28 0.44
N GLY A 242 12.96 10.30 -0.64
CA GLY A 242 12.96 11.37 -1.64
C GLY A 242 11.59 11.53 -2.30
N LEU A 243 10.98 10.43 -2.77
CA LEU A 243 9.63 10.44 -3.35
C LEU A 243 8.59 10.99 -2.37
N PHE A 244 8.65 10.59 -1.09
CA PHE A 244 7.74 11.10 -0.08
C PHE A 244 7.85 12.63 0.02
N PHE A 245 9.06 13.17 0.20
CA PHE A 245 9.24 14.60 0.38
C PHE A 245 8.90 15.40 -0.87
N ILE A 246 9.28 14.93 -2.06
CA ILE A 246 8.93 15.60 -3.33
C ILE A 246 7.41 15.73 -3.42
N VAL A 247 6.67 14.62 -3.29
CA VAL A 247 5.20 14.67 -3.41
C VAL A 247 4.56 15.46 -2.29
N TYR A 248 5.03 15.32 -1.04
CA TYR A 248 4.54 16.10 0.10
C TYR A 248 4.66 17.61 -0.15
N HIS A 249 5.82 18.07 -0.61
CA HIS A 249 6.05 19.49 -0.87
C HIS A 249 5.30 20.00 -2.10
N VAL A 250 5.21 19.22 -3.16
CA VAL A 250 4.40 19.54 -4.35
C VAL A 250 2.92 19.70 -3.96
N LEU A 251 2.39 18.77 -3.16
CA LEU A 251 1.01 18.86 -2.67
C LEU A 251 0.78 20.05 -1.76
N SER A 252 1.71 20.33 -0.86
CA SER A 252 1.63 21.50 0.03
C SER A 252 1.64 22.81 -0.77
N TRP A 253 2.46 22.90 -1.79
CA TRP A 253 2.51 24.04 -2.70
C TRP A 253 1.22 24.17 -3.52
N ALA A 254 0.75 23.07 -4.12
CA ALA A 254 -0.46 23.06 -4.93
C ALA A 254 -1.72 23.41 -4.11
N ALA A 255 -1.84 22.87 -2.90
CA ALA A 255 -2.95 23.19 -1.98
C ALA A 255 -3.00 24.68 -1.64
N LYS A 256 -1.84 25.30 -1.34
CA LYS A 256 -1.75 26.74 -1.11
C LYS A 256 -2.12 27.56 -2.34
N ARG A 257 -1.69 27.16 -3.54
CA ARG A 257 -2.02 27.81 -4.80
C ARG A 257 -3.51 27.73 -5.15
N LEU A 258 -4.16 26.63 -4.77
CA LEU A 258 -5.61 26.43 -4.96
C LEU A 258 -6.45 27.12 -3.87
N GLY A 259 -5.83 27.79 -2.91
CA GLY A 259 -6.53 28.53 -1.84
C GLY A 259 -7.15 27.61 -0.79
N PHE A 260 -6.61 26.41 -0.58
CA PHE A 260 -7.11 25.50 0.45
C PHE A 260 -6.87 26.09 1.85
N ASN A 261 -7.85 25.93 2.73
CA ASN A 261 -7.69 26.24 4.13
C ASN A 261 -6.68 25.29 4.81
N ARG A 262 -6.36 25.53 6.07
CA ARG A 262 -5.40 24.72 6.83
C ARG A 262 -5.83 23.24 6.90
N GLU A 263 -7.10 22.97 7.17
CA GLU A 263 -7.64 21.62 7.35
C GLU A 263 -7.56 20.82 6.05
N ASP A 264 -7.93 21.40 4.92
CA ASP A 264 -7.88 20.79 3.60
C ASP A 264 -6.42 20.60 3.12
N THR A 265 -5.52 21.55 3.43
CA THR A 265 -4.08 21.41 3.15
C THR A 265 -3.46 20.24 3.89
N ILE A 266 -3.75 20.07 5.19
CA ILE A 266 -3.30 18.93 5.99
C ILE A 266 -3.83 17.63 5.38
N THR A 267 -5.12 17.60 5.05
CA THR A 267 -5.75 16.40 4.48
C THR A 267 -5.16 16.03 3.13
N THR A 268 -4.98 17.02 2.25
CA THR A 268 -4.38 16.82 0.93
C THR A 268 -2.95 16.25 1.04
N THR A 269 -2.12 16.86 1.87
CA THR A 269 -0.72 16.43 2.02
C THR A 269 -0.63 15.05 2.68
N PHE A 270 -1.43 14.77 3.70
CA PHE A 270 -1.37 13.50 4.44
C PHE A 270 -2.01 12.34 3.68
N CYS A 271 -3.05 12.58 2.88
CA CYS A 271 -3.67 11.53 2.07
C CYS A 271 -2.90 11.30 0.78
N GLY A 272 -2.47 12.35 0.09
CA GLY A 272 -1.85 12.26 -1.22
C GLY A 272 -0.38 11.83 -1.21
N SER A 273 0.35 12.00 -0.08
CA SER A 273 1.76 11.58 0.00
C SER A 273 1.96 10.17 0.56
N LYS A 274 0.90 9.43 0.84
CA LYS A 274 1.02 8.09 1.44
C LYS A 274 0.84 6.98 0.43
N LYS A 275 1.51 5.85 0.69
CA LYS A 275 1.39 4.59 -0.07
C LYS A 275 1.04 3.43 0.85
N SER A 276 0.18 2.54 0.37
CA SER A 276 -0.42 1.48 1.18
C SER A 276 0.41 0.19 1.12
N LEU A 277 0.98 -0.23 2.26
CA LEU A 277 1.61 -1.53 2.40
C LEU A 277 0.60 -2.66 2.16
N VAL A 278 -0.64 -2.50 2.65
CA VAL A 278 -1.71 -3.51 2.51
C VAL A 278 -2.00 -3.78 1.04
N HIS A 279 -2.33 -2.74 0.27
CA HIS A 279 -2.59 -2.91 -1.16
C HIS A 279 -1.34 -3.37 -1.92
N GLY A 280 -0.16 -2.88 -1.55
CA GLY A 280 1.09 -3.29 -2.18
C GLY A 280 1.35 -4.78 -2.03
N SER A 281 1.26 -5.32 -0.81
CA SER A 281 1.45 -6.75 -0.59
C SER A 281 0.39 -7.60 -1.29
N LEU A 282 -0.88 -7.17 -1.28
CA LEU A 282 -1.97 -7.88 -1.96
C LEU A 282 -1.81 -7.86 -3.48
N PHE A 283 -1.54 -6.68 -4.07
CA PHE A 283 -1.36 -6.57 -5.51
C PHE A 283 -0.13 -7.31 -6.01
N MET A 284 0.96 -7.34 -5.26
CA MET A 284 2.14 -8.13 -5.60
C MET A 284 1.78 -9.61 -5.79
N MET A 285 0.95 -10.17 -4.90
CA MET A 285 0.51 -11.57 -5.00
C MET A 285 -0.42 -11.79 -6.20
N VAL A 286 -1.37 -10.87 -6.42
CA VAL A 286 -2.37 -11.00 -7.49
C VAL A 286 -1.79 -10.74 -8.89
N LEU A 287 -0.80 -9.84 -9.00
CA LEU A 287 -0.11 -9.55 -10.26
C LEU A 287 0.88 -10.64 -10.69
N GLY A 288 1.03 -11.70 -9.88
CA GLY A 288 1.88 -12.82 -10.24
C GLY A 288 3.37 -12.48 -10.28
N ILE A 289 3.83 -11.57 -9.39
CA ILE A 289 5.25 -11.28 -9.27
C ILE A 289 5.99 -12.57 -8.87
N PRO A 290 7.04 -12.98 -9.61
CA PRO A 290 7.80 -14.18 -9.33
C PRO A 290 8.34 -14.21 -7.89
N ASP A 291 8.37 -15.38 -7.26
CA ASP A 291 8.74 -15.56 -5.85
C ASP A 291 10.11 -14.98 -5.52
N ASP A 292 11.09 -15.17 -6.41
CA ASP A 292 12.44 -14.62 -6.25
C ASP A 292 12.48 -13.09 -6.25
N ASN A 293 11.50 -12.45 -6.86
CA ASN A 293 11.41 -10.99 -6.96
C ASN A 293 10.51 -10.36 -5.88
N LYS A 294 9.66 -11.13 -5.19
CA LYS A 294 8.69 -10.61 -4.21
C LYS A 294 9.33 -9.70 -3.18
N VAL A 295 10.50 -10.07 -2.66
CA VAL A 295 11.22 -9.27 -1.66
C VAL A 295 11.66 -7.93 -2.22
N MET A 296 12.15 -7.89 -3.47
CA MET A 296 12.54 -6.64 -4.11
C MET A 296 11.36 -5.67 -4.26
N PHE A 297 10.14 -6.17 -4.46
CA PHE A 297 8.92 -5.37 -4.51
C PHE A 297 8.41 -4.96 -3.12
N LEU A 298 8.58 -5.83 -2.11
CA LEU A 298 8.17 -5.52 -0.74
C LEU A 298 9.06 -4.49 -0.05
N LEU A 299 10.36 -4.51 -0.30
CA LEU A 299 11.32 -3.63 0.37
C LEU A 299 10.99 -2.14 0.22
N PRO A 300 10.80 -1.58 -0.99
CA PRO A 300 10.44 -0.16 -1.14
C PRO A 300 9.15 0.18 -0.38
N ILE A 301 8.15 -0.71 -0.44
CA ILE A 301 6.85 -0.47 0.20
C ILE A 301 6.98 -0.47 1.72
N MET A 302 7.73 -1.42 2.29
CA MET A 302 7.95 -1.52 3.73
C MET A 302 8.75 -0.32 4.26
N LEU A 303 9.82 0.06 3.57
CA LEU A 303 10.64 1.21 3.94
C LEU A 303 9.83 2.51 3.84
N TYR A 304 9.13 2.72 2.73
CA TYR A 304 8.25 3.87 2.54
C TYR A 304 7.17 3.93 3.61
N HIS A 305 6.49 2.80 3.86
CA HIS A 305 5.40 2.73 4.84
C HIS A 305 5.88 3.00 6.25
N SER A 306 7.03 2.47 6.64
CA SER A 306 7.63 2.71 7.94
C SER A 306 8.00 4.20 8.11
N PHE A 307 8.70 4.76 7.12
CA PHE A 307 9.08 6.16 7.12
C PHE A 307 7.87 7.09 7.20
N GLN A 308 6.86 6.92 6.33
CA GLN A 308 5.67 7.77 6.33
C GLN A 308 4.90 7.71 7.65
N LEU A 309 4.82 6.54 8.31
CA LEU A 309 4.15 6.42 9.61
C LEU A 309 4.89 7.21 10.69
N PHE A 310 6.21 7.09 10.77
CA PHE A 310 6.99 7.85 11.74
C PHE A 310 6.92 9.35 11.49
N TYR A 311 7.25 9.77 10.28
CA TYR A 311 7.32 11.19 9.93
C TYR A 311 5.96 11.89 10.04
N VAL A 312 4.90 11.31 9.44
CA VAL A 312 3.56 11.92 9.47
C VAL A 312 2.96 11.88 10.88
N SER A 313 3.26 10.85 11.68
CA SER A 313 2.83 10.83 13.10
C SER A 313 3.49 11.95 13.89
N TRP A 314 4.80 12.16 13.72
CA TRP A 314 5.52 13.26 14.33
C TRP A 314 4.94 14.61 13.89
N LEU A 315 4.75 14.81 12.59
CA LEU A 315 4.20 16.04 12.03
C LEU A 315 2.76 16.30 12.48
N ALA A 316 1.91 15.27 12.55
CA ALA A 316 0.54 15.40 13.03
C ALA A 316 0.48 15.86 14.49
N ASN A 317 1.35 15.32 15.35
CA ASN A 317 1.44 15.78 16.74
C ASN A 317 1.94 17.24 16.81
N LYS A 318 2.93 17.63 16.02
CA LYS A 318 3.40 19.02 15.93
C LYS A 318 2.29 19.96 15.53
N LEU A 319 1.59 19.67 14.43
CA LEU A 319 0.47 20.49 13.93
C LEU A 319 -0.72 20.56 14.91
N SER A 320 -0.92 19.55 15.75
CA SER A 320 -1.98 19.54 16.75
C SER A 320 -1.78 20.57 17.87
N THR A 321 -0.51 20.93 18.15
CA THR A 321 -0.11 21.86 19.23
C THR A 321 0.06 23.31 18.75
N GLU A 322 0.19 23.52 17.43
CA GLU A 322 0.23 24.86 16.85
C GLU A 322 -1.13 25.54 17.07
N LYS A 323 -1.11 26.71 17.74
CA LYS A 323 -2.31 27.55 17.92
C LYS A 323 -2.84 27.97 16.56
N GLN A 324 -4.15 27.91 16.43
CA GLN A 324 -4.89 28.46 15.27
C GLN A 324 -4.63 29.94 15.10
#